data_0235c86e7f6c187137708694b957f744
#
_entry.id   0235c86e7f6c187137708694b957f744
#
_cell.length_a   1.000
_cell.length_b   1.000
_cell.length_c   1.000
_cell.angle_alpha   90.00
_cell.angle_beta   90.00
_cell.angle_gamma   90.00
#
_symmetry.space_group_name_H-M   'P 1'
#
loop_
_entity.id
_entity.type
_entity.pdbx_description
1 polymer ?
#
loop_
_entity_poly.entity_id
_entity_poly.type
_entity_poly.pdbx_seq_one_letter_code
_entity_poly.pdbx_strand_id
1 'polypeptide(L)'
;VNGTVVHLSPKKSGKQMREWINRHSRFLYFVVTRLDKLRVITSEYTVETDIEAQGFGHTGFIRSVQVTDDLMGRVRARVGTIPIVAFTCASAAPYSEAFAQIASHHGIEYWDDVADVVKKAEKQGEDVLSSDEHWNEYGHQLVAMQLAIHLKWSRPSATRH
;
A
#
# COMPACT_ATOMS: atom_id res chain seq x y z
N VAL A 1 27.22 -2.30 -1.98
CA VAL A 1 26.46 -1.55 -3.00
C VAL A 1 26.06 -0.23 -2.37
N ASN A 2 26.66 0.88 -2.79
CA ASN A 2 26.30 2.22 -2.31
C ASN A 2 24.91 2.57 -2.83
N GLY A 3 23.89 2.38 -1.98
CA GLY A 3 22.49 2.61 -2.31
C GLY A 3 22.14 4.09 -2.39
N THR A 4 22.54 4.74 -3.46
CA THR A 4 22.04 6.08 -3.80
C THR A 4 20.62 5.91 -4.35
N VAL A 5 19.64 6.49 -3.67
CA VAL A 5 18.28 6.57 -4.19
C VAL A 5 18.32 7.47 -5.41
N VAL A 6 18.25 6.87 -6.61
CA VAL A 6 18.18 7.63 -7.84
C VAL A 6 16.73 8.07 -8.03
N HIS A 7 16.47 9.35 -7.82
CA HIS A 7 15.22 9.97 -8.25
C HIS A 7 15.17 9.97 -9.78
N LEU A 8 14.43 9.04 -10.35
CA LEU A 8 14.10 9.07 -11.77
C LEU A 8 13.16 10.26 -12.02
N SER A 9 13.71 11.37 -12.50
CA SER A 9 12.90 12.49 -12.97
C SER A 9 11.99 12.02 -14.10
N PRO A 10 10.68 12.24 -14.02
CA PRO A 10 9.76 11.91 -15.11
C PRO A 10 10.22 12.65 -16.39
N LYS A 11 10.16 11.96 -17.52
CA LYS A 11 10.60 12.52 -18.82
C LYS A 11 9.99 13.89 -19.04
N LYS A 12 10.83 14.93 -19.10
CA LYS A 12 10.44 16.36 -19.16
C LYS A 12 9.48 16.71 -20.30
N SER A 13 9.52 15.98 -21.43
CA SER A 13 8.69 16.28 -22.61
C SER A 13 7.18 16.08 -22.38
N GLY A 14 6.78 15.06 -21.63
CA GLY A 14 5.37 14.81 -21.34
C GLY A 14 4.74 15.85 -20.38
N LYS A 15 5.54 16.40 -19.47
CA LYS A 15 5.08 17.43 -18.53
C LYS A 15 4.81 18.75 -19.23
N GLN A 16 5.71 19.18 -20.11
CA GLN A 16 5.54 20.43 -20.86
C GLN A 16 4.32 20.40 -21.79
N MET A 17 4.07 19.25 -22.44
CA MET A 17 2.89 19.10 -23.29
C MET A 17 1.59 19.14 -22.49
N ARG A 18 1.56 18.51 -21.32
CA ARG A 18 0.38 18.57 -20.41
C ARG A 18 0.12 19.98 -19.89
N GLU A 19 1.16 20.71 -19.50
CA GLU A 19 1.04 22.10 -19.06
C GLU A 19 0.55 23.00 -20.18
N TRP A 20 1.01 22.79 -21.41
CA TRP A 20 0.53 23.53 -22.58
C TRP A 20 -0.95 23.24 -22.86
N ILE A 21 -1.35 21.96 -22.86
CA ILE A 21 -2.76 21.55 -23.06
C ILE A 21 -3.66 22.15 -21.99
N ASN A 22 -3.23 22.10 -20.72
CA ASN A 22 -4.01 22.65 -19.60
C ASN A 22 -4.23 24.16 -19.72
N ARG A 23 -3.25 24.89 -20.28
CA ARG A 23 -3.36 26.34 -20.51
C ARG A 23 -4.28 26.70 -21.68
N HIS A 24 -4.34 25.85 -22.69
CA HIS A 24 -4.98 26.22 -23.97
C HIS A 24 -6.35 25.58 -24.17
N SER A 25 -6.65 24.46 -23.54
CA SER A 25 -7.95 23.81 -23.69
C SER A 25 -8.28 22.89 -22.53
N ARG A 26 -9.22 23.31 -21.70
CA ARG A 26 -9.76 22.49 -20.61
C ARG A 26 -10.41 21.20 -21.12
N PHE A 27 -11.02 21.24 -22.29
CA PHE A 27 -11.62 20.07 -22.91
C PHE A 27 -10.56 19.03 -23.32
N LEU A 28 -9.49 19.48 -24.00
CA LEU A 28 -8.39 18.61 -24.36
C LEU A 28 -7.68 18.03 -23.14
N TYR A 29 -7.48 18.83 -22.11
CA TYR A 29 -6.93 18.37 -20.84
C TYR A 29 -7.82 17.28 -20.20
N PHE A 30 -9.14 17.49 -20.17
CA PHE A 30 -10.09 16.50 -19.68
C PHE A 30 -10.00 15.19 -20.47
N VAL A 31 -10.00 15.25 -21.81
CA VAL A 31 -9.91 14.05 -22.67
C VAL A 31 -8.60 13.31 -22.44
N VAL A 32 -7.45 14.00 -22.43
CA VAL A 32 -6.13 13.40 -22.19
C VAL A 32 -6.08 12.76 -20.82
N THR A 33 -6.59 13.43 -19.79
CA THR A 33 -6.60 12.90 -18.43
C THR A 33 -7.48 11.64 -18.32
N ARG A 34 -8.62 11.60 -19.03
CA ARG A 34 -9.49 10.42 -19.06
C ARG A 34 -8.87 9.25 -19.82
N LEU A 35 -8.22 9.51 -20.95
CA LEU A 35 -7.50 8.48 -21.70
C LEU A 35 -6.30 7.93 -20.92
N ASP A 36 -5.55 8.80 -20.24
CA ASP A 36 -4.46 8.36 -19.35
C ASP A 36 -5.01 7.49 -18.18
N LYS A 37 -6.12 7.90 -17.57
CA LYS A 37 -6.76 7.12 -16.50
C LYS A 37 -7.21 5.75 -17.00
N LEU A 38 -7.83 5.68 -18.18
CA LEU A 38 -8.23 4.41 -18.80
C LEU A 38 -7.00 3.53 -19.09
N ARG A 39 -5.92 4.11 -19.60
CA ARG A 39 -4.67 3.39 -19.88
C ARG A 39 -4.02 2.86 -18.60
N VAL A 40 -4.02 3.65 -17.53
CA VAL A 40 -3.49 3.24 -16.21
C VAL A 40 -4.33 2.07 -15.67
N ILE A 41 -5.65 2.20 -15.63
CA ILE A 41 -6.55 1.15 -15.14
C ILE A 41 -6.35 -0.16 -15.91
N THR A 42 -6.25 -0.11 -17.24
CA THR A 42 -6.04 -1.34 -18.03
C THR A 42 -4.64 -1.94 -17.85
N SER A 43 -3.60 -1.12 -17.66
CA SER A 43 -2.23 -1.62 -17.44
C SER A 43 -2.01 -2.13 -16.00
N GLU A 44 -2.59 -1.46 -15.01
CA GLU A 44 -2.52 -1.89 -13.61
C GLU A 44 -3.26 -3.23 -13.41
N TYR A 45 -4.46 -3.37 -13.96
CA TYR A 45 -5.21 -4.63 -13.90
C TYR A 45 -4.41 -5.81 -14.47
N THR A 46 -3.74 -5.62 -15.62
CA THR A 46 -2.96 -6.68 -16.25
C THR A 46 -1.75 -7.08 -15.39
N VAL A 47 -1.02 -6.12 -14.84
CA VAL A 47 0.17 -6.38 -14.00
C VAL A 47 -0.23 -7.04 -12.68
N GLU A 48 -1.30 -6.58 -12.06
CA GLU A 48 -1.80 -7.12 -10.80
C GLU A 48 -2.27 -8.57 -10.97
N THR A 49 -3.02 -8.86 -12.03
CA THR A 49 -3.45 -10.22 -12.38
C THR A 49 -2.25 -11.15 -12.64
N ASP A 50 -1.22 -10.65 -13.33
CA ASP A 50 0.00 -11.42 -13.57
C ASP A 50 0.77 -11.71 -12.25
N ILE A 51 0.82 -10.75 -11.34
CA ILE A 51 1.44 -10.94 -10.02
C ILE A 51 0.62 -11.93 -9.19
N GLU A 52 -0.69 -11.85 -9.18
CA GLU A 52 -1.55 -12.80 -8.47
C GLU A 52 -1.38 -14.23 -9.00
N ALA A 53 -1.25 -14.39 -10.32
CA ALA A 53 -1.07 -15.69 -10.96
C ALA A 53 0.33 -16.29 -10.74
N GLN A 54 1.38 -15.47 -10.78
CA GLN A 54 2.78 -15.91 -10.73
C GLN A 54 3.39 -15.81 -9.33
N GLY A 55 2.82 -14.99 -8.44
CA GLY A 55 3.34 -14.78 -7.09
C GLY A 55 4.80 -14.36 -7.09
N PHE A 56 5.59 -15.03 -6.30
CA PHE A 56 7.05 -14.86 -6.24
C PHE A 56 7.80 -15.31 -7.51
N GLY A 57 7.11 -15.81 -8.54
CA GLY A 57 7.68 -16.03 -9.88
C GLY A 57 7.73 -14.77 -10.74
N HIS A 58 6.96 -13.73 -10.41
CA HIS A 58 6.89 -12.51 -11.19
C HIS A 58 8.09 -11.59 -10.89
N THR A 59 8.97 -11.39 -11.88
CA THR A 59 10.25 -10.65 -11.71
C THR A 59 10.08 -9.22 -11.19
N GLY A 60 9.06 -8.50 -11.68
CA GLY A 60 8.74 -7.16 -11.22
C GLY A 60 8.30 -7.12 -9.76
N PHE A 61 7.54 -8.13 -9.34
CA PHE A 61 7.11 -8.28 -7.96
C PHE A 61 8.29 -8.55 -7.02
N ILE A 62 9.17 -9.51 -7.37
CA ILE A 62 10.39 -9.78 -6.58
C ILE A 62 11.22 -8.51 -6.41
N ARG A 63 11.39 -7.73 -7.48
CA ARG A 63 12.14 -6.48 -7.40
C ARG A 63 11.47 -5.46 -6.47
N SER A 64 10.14 -5.36 -6.50
CA SER A 64 9.39 -4.50 -5.58
C SER A 64 9.55 -4.94 -4.13
N VAL A 65 9.49 -6.25 -3.87
CA VAL A 65 9.73 -6.84 -2.53
C VAL A 65 11.13 -6.49 -2.04
N GLN A 66 12.17 -6.65 -2.86
CA GLN A 66 13.56 -6.30 -2.50
C GLN A 66 13.72 -4.81 -2.17
N VAL A 67 13.12 -3.93 -2.98
CA VAL A 67 13.16 -2.48 -2.74
C VAL A 67 12.44 -2.14 -1.43
N THR A 68 11.30 -2.76 -1.17
CA THR A 68 10.53 -2.56 0.07
C THR A 68 11.32 -3.05 1.28
N ASP A 69 11.97 -4.22 1.18
CA ASP A 69 12.82 -4.77 2.24
C ASP A 69 13.98 -3.82 2.57
N ASP A 70 14.70 -3.33 1.56
CA ASP A 70 15.77 -2.33 1.73
C ASP A 70 15.28 -1.04 2.41
N LEU A 71 14.09 -0.56 2.01
CA LEU A 71 13.50 0.65 2.59
C LEU A 71 13.10 0.43 4.05
N MET A 72 12.50 -0.71 4.38
CA MET A 72 12.12 -1.05 5.75
C MET A 72 13.35 -1.21 6.64
N GLY A 73 14.44 -1.79 6.13
CA GLY A 73 15.73 -1.83 6.82
C GLY A 73 16.28 -0.44 7.16
N ARG A 74 16.17 0.51 6.21
CA ARG A 74 16.57 1.92 6.48
C ARG A 74 15.65 2.60 7.51
N VAL A 75 14.35 2.35 7.45
CA VAL A 75 13.39 2.83 8.46
C VAL A 75 13.79 2.29 9.83
N ARG A 76 14.00 0.97 9.95
CA ARG A 76 14.41 0.34 11.20
C ARG A 76 15.72 0.94 11.73
N ALA A 77 16.73 1.11 10.89
CA ALA A 77 18.02 1.71 11.27
C ALA A 77 17.85 3.16 11.76
N ARG A 78 16.93 3.92 11.18
CA ARG A 78 16.67 5.32 11.57
C ARG A 78 15.90 5.43 12.88
N VAL A 79 14.94 4.54 13.10
CA VAL A 79 14.05 4.53 14.28
C VAL A 79 14.72 3.89 15.49
N GLY A 80 15.71 3.02 15.27
CA GLY A 80 16.47 2.35 16.34
C GLY A 80 15.59 1.38 17.12
N THR A 81 15.51 1.55 18.43
CA THR A 81 14.80 0.64 19.35
C THR A 81 13.30 0.97 19.51
N ILE A 82 12.80 2.02 18.89
CA ILE A 82 11.38 2.38 18.99
C ILE A 82 10.56 1.25 18.35
N PRO A 83 9.53 0.73 19.03
CA PRO A 83 8.65 -0.27 18.45
C PRO A 83 7.97 0.24 17.17
N ILE A 84 7.98 -0.59 16.14
CA ILE A 84 7.26 -0.32 14.89
C ILE A 84 6.20 -1.38 14.75
N VAL A 85 4.98 -0.94 14.48
CA VAL A 85 3.86 -1.78 14.09
C VAL A 85 3.51 -1.46 12.65
N ALA A 86 3.21 -2.47 11.88
CA ALA A 86 2.75 -2.33 10.50
C ALA A 86 1.52 -3.20 10.25
N PHE A 87 0.69 -2.75 9.33
CA PHE A 87 -0.42 -3.53 8.79
C PHE A 87 -0.65 -3.14 7.33
N THR A 88 -1.32 -4.00 6.58
CA THR A 88 -1.71 -3.74 5.19
C THR A 88 -3.20 -3.41 5.10
N CYS A 89 -3.57 -2.63 4.08
CA CYS A 89 -4.97 -2.30 3.81
C CYS A 89 -5.70 -3.42 3.05
N ALA A 90 -4.95 -4.39 2.52
CA ALA A 90 -5.47 -5.56 1.82
C ALA A 90 -4.73 -6.81 2.28
N SER A 91 -5.47 -7.93 2.41
CA SER A 91 -4.95 -9.23 2.83
C SER A 91 -4.78 -10.22 1.66
N ALA A 92 -4.50 -9.71 0.45
CA ALA A 92 -4.35 -10.54 -0.74
C ALA A 92 -2.92 -11.10 -0.85
N ALA A 93 -2.82 -12.44 -1.09
CA ALA A 93 -1.57 -13.04 -1.55
C ALA A 93 -1.27 -12.58 -2.99
N PRO A 94 0.01 -12.43 -3.36
CA PRO A 94 1.23 -12.69 -2.59
C PRO A 94 1.72 -11.49 -1.75
N TYR A 95 1.00 -10.37 -1.76
CA TYR A 95 1.44 -9.09 -1.16
C TYR A 95 1.54 -9.17 0.37
N SER A 96 0.51 -9.71 1.02
CA SER A 96 0.49 -9.86 2.49
C SER A 96 1.60 -10.79 2.98
N GLU A 97 1.85 -11.89 2.26
CA GLU A 97 2.93 -12.83 2.59
C GLU A 97 4.31 -12.19 2.46
N ALA A 98 4.55 -11.47 1.35
CA ALA A 98 5.81 -10.75 1.14
C ALA A 98 6.03 -9.70 2.23
N PHE A 99 4.99 -8.95 2.60
CA PHE A 99 5.11 -7.93 3.62
C PHE A 99 5.33 -8.53 5.01
N ALA A 100 4.68 -9.65 5.34
CA ALA A 100 4.93 -10.38 6.58
C ALA A 100 6.39 -10.84 6.70
N GLN A 101 6.98 -11.34 5.61
CA GLN A 101 8.40 -11.72 5.57
C GLN A 101 9.32 -10.52 5.81
N ILE A 102 9.05 -9.39 5.14
CA ILE A 102 9.82 -8.13 5.32
C ILE A 102 9.70 -7.65 6.77
N ALA A 103 8.50 -7.61 7.32
CA ALA A 103 8.28 -7.17 8.69
C ALA A 103 9.04 -8.04 9.69
N SER A 104 8.97 -9.37 9.52
CA SER A 104 9.72 -10.33 10.33
C SER A 104 11.24 -10.13 10.23
N HIS A 105 11.76 -9.92 9.01
CA HIS A 105 13.19 -9.69 8.76
C HIS A 105 13.74 -8.47 9.52
N HIS A 106 12.94 -7.44 9.66
CA HIS A 106 13.34 -6.19 10.32
C HIS A 106 12.84 -6.04 11.76
N GLY A 107 12.28 -7.09 12.36
CA GLY A 107 11.74 -7.05 13.73
C GLY A 107 10.63 -6.00 13.87
N ILE A 108 9.75 -5.92 12.86
CA ILE A 108 8.56 -5.09 12.86
C ILE A 108 7.38 -5.99 13.22
N GLU A 109 6.57 -5.56 14.18
CA GLU A 109 5.35 -6.26 14.53
C GLU A 109 4.32 -6.06 13.39
N TYR A 110 3.84 -7.16 12.80
CA TYR A 110 2.90 -7.11 11.69
C TYR A 110 1.54 -7.66 12.12
N TRP A 111 0.50 -6.82 11.98
CA TRP A 111 -0.88 -7.16 12.29
C TRP A 111 -1.62 -7.46 10.99
N ASP A 112 -1.69 -8.73 10.64
CA ASP A 112 -2.26 -9.24 9.39
C ASP A 112 -3.79 -9.26 9.39
N ASP A 113 -4.41 -9.27 10.57
CA ASP A 113 -5.86 -9.31 10.78
C ASP A 113 -6.57 -7.96 10.62
N VAL A 114 -5.82 -6.85 10.53
CA VAL A 114 -6.42 -5.51 10.43
C VAL A 114 -7.22 -5.32 9.14
N ALA A 115 -6.73 -5.83 8.01
CA ALA A 115 -7.49 -5.77 6.75
C ALA A 115 -8.66 -6.75 6.71
N ASP A 116 -8.57 -7.84 7.47
CA ASP A 116 -9.57 -8.91 7.45
C ASP A 116 -10.91 -8.49 8.06
N VAL A 117 -10.92 -7.53 8.99
CA VAL A 117 -12.18 -7.03 9.57
C VAL A 117 -13.03 -6.34 8.52
N VAL A 118 -12.43 -5.57 7.61
CA VAL A 118 -13.13 -4.89 6.51
C VAL A 118 -13.61 -5.92 5.50
N LYS A 119 -12.74 -6.85 5.09
CA LYS A 119 -13.07 -7.92 4.14
C LYS A 119 -14.20 -8.82 4.66
N LYS A 120 -14.24 -9.07 5.97
CA LYS A 120 -15.31 -9.83 6.61
C LYS A 120 -16.64 -9.09 6.57
N ALA A 121 -16.65 -7.79 6.89
CA ALA A 121 -17.83 -6.95 6.83
C ALA A 121 -18.37 -6.84 5.40
N GLU A 122 -17.50 -6.64 4.41
CA GLU A 122 -17.86 -6.63 3.00
C GLU A 122 -18.54 -7.95 2.56
N LYS A 123 -17.99 -9.10 2.96
CA LYS A 123 -18.60 -10.42 2.70
C LYS A 123 -19.96 -10.62 3.37
N GLN A 124 -20.22 -9.88 4.44
CA GLN A 124 -21.52 -9.88 5.13
C GLN A 124 -22.53 -8.92 4.47
N GLY A 125 -22.12 -8.22 3.40
CA GLY A 125 -22.94 -7.27 2.68
C GLY A 125 -22.97 -5.87 3.27
N GLU A 126 -22.05 -5.57 4.18
CA GLU A 126 -21.90 -4.25 4.77
C GLU A 126 -21.24 -3.28 3.77
N ASP A 127 -21.71 -2.04 3.73
CA ASP A 127 -21.13 -0.98 2.91
C ASP A 127 -19.90 -0.39 3.62
N VAL A 128 -18.74 -0.93 3.34
CA VAL A 128 -17.46 -0.57 3.98
C VAL A 128 -16.49 0.16 3.05
N LEU A 129 -16.82 0.24 1.75
CA LEU A 129 -16.01 0.87 0.72
C LEU A 129 -16.71 2.08 0.12
N SER A 130 -15.96 3.08 -0.26
CA SER A 130 -16.41 4.19 -1.07
C SER A 130 -16.40 3.83 -2.56
N SER A 131 -16.95 4.70 -3.40
CA SER A 131 -17.05 4.48 -4.86
C SER A 131 -15.69 4.36 -5.58
N ASP A 132 -14.59 4.69 -4.92
CA ASP A 132 -13.22 4.60 -5.41
C ASP A 132 -12.43 3.45 -4.73
N GLU A 133 -13.15 2.49 -4.14
CA GLU A 133 -12.62 1.28 -3.50
C GLU A 133 -11.76 1.51 -2.24
N HIS A 134 -11.75 2.74 -1.71
CA HIS A 134 -11.13 3.02 -0.42
C HIS A 134 -12.12 2.74 0.72
N TRP A 135 -11.61 2.51 1.90
CA TRP A 135 -12.45 2.37 3.08
C TRP A 135 -13.28 3.64 3.30
N ASN A 136 -14.59 3.48 3.43
CA ASN A 136 -15.46 4.56 3.84
C ASN A 136 -15.36 4.82 5.36
N GLU A 137 -16.19 5.70 5.90
CA GLU A 137 -16.18 6.01 7.33
C GLU A 137 -16.36 4.78 8.21
N TYR A 138 -17.27 3.87 7.83
CA TYR A 138 -17.51 2.64 8.56
C TYR A 138 -16.34 1.67 8.47
N GLY A 139 -15.74 1.50 7.30
CA GLY A 139 -14.52 0.72 7.12
C GLY A 139 -13.38 1.23 8.01
N HIS A 140 -13.17 2.56 8.07
CA HIS A 140 -12.20 3.17 8.97
C HIS A 140 -12.51 2.93 10.45
N GLN A 141 -13.80 2.94 10.86
CA GLN A 141 -14.19 2.63 12.23
C GLN A 141 -13.84 1.19 12.61
N LEU A 142 -14.12 0.21 11.74
CA LEU A 142 -13.75 -1.19 11.96
C LEU A 142 -12.25 -1.35 12.17
N VAL A 143 -11.44 -0.74 11.30
CA VAL A 143 -9.98 -0.75 11.43
C VAL A 143 -9.53 -0.10 12.73
N ALA A 144 -10.06 1.05 13.09
CA ALA A 144 -9.72 1.74 14.33
C ALA A 144 -10.05 0.88 15.58
N MET A 145 -11.18 0.16 15.57
CA MET A 145 -11.54 -0.77 16.63
C MET A 145 -10.55 -1.93 16.73
N GLN A 146 -10.14 -2.52 15.59
CA GLN A 146 -9.16 -3.61 15.57
C GLN A 146 -7.78 -3.13 16.07
N LEU A 147 -7.32 -1.98 15.62
CA LEU A 147 -6.08 -1.37 16.12
C LEU A 147 -6.14 -1.10 17.63
N ALA A 148 -7.30 -0.64 18.14
CA ALA A 148 -7.48 -0.40 19.56
C ALA A 148 -7.42 -1.69 20.39
N ILE A 149 -7.88 -2.82 19.86
CA ILE A 149 -7.75 -4.14 20.49
C ILE A 149 -6.27 -4.51 20.63
N HIS A 150 -5.49 -4.44 19.56
CA HIS A 150 -4.05 -4.71 19.58
C HIS A 150 -3.31 -3.80 20.57
N LEU A 151 -3.58 -2.50 20.54
CA LEU A 151 -2.93 -1.52 21.41
C LEU A 151 -3.28 -1.70 22.90
N LYS A 152 -4.50 -2.17 23.22
CA LYS A 152 -4.87 -2.48 24.60
C LYS A 152 -4.18 -3.75 25.10
N TRP A 153 -4.01 -4.74 24.23
CA TRP A 153 -3.36 -6.00 24.57
C TRP A 153 -1.85 -5.85 24.73
N SER A 154 -1.24 -4.93 23.96
CA SER A 154 0.20 -4.64 24.01
C SER A 154 0.62 -3.78 25.21
N ARG A 155 -0.31 -3.26 26.01
CA ARG A 155 0.05 -2.56 27.24
C ARG A 155 0.43 -3.58 28.31
N PRO A 156 1.69 -3.62 28.79
CA PRO A 156 2.01 -4.40 29.99
C PRO A 156 1.13 -3.89 31.11
N SER A 157 0.48 -4.82 31.81
CA SER A 157 -0.31 -4.52 33.01
C SER A 157 0.55 -3.63 33.91
N ALA A 158 0.18 -2.35 34.01
CA ALA A 158 0.83 -1.47 34.96
C ALA A 158 0.63 -2.10 36.35
N THR A 159 1.68 -2.74 36.86
CA THR A 159 1.74 -3.23 38.22
C THR A 159 1.46 -2.02 39.11
N ARG A 160 0.25 -1.94 39.66
CA ARG A 160 -0.08 -0.98 40.73
C ARG A 160 0.74 -1.40 41.94
N HIS A 161 1.78 -0.63 42.19
CA HIS A 161 2.45 -0.63 43.51
C HIS A 161 1.68 0.25 44.48
#